data_6c5776b535c07d09db2f8a42e07a8127
#
_entry.id   6c5776b535c07d09db2f8a42e07a8127
#
_cell.length_a   1.000
_cell.length_b   1.000
_cell.length_c   1.000
_cell.angle_alpha   90.00
_cell.angle_beta   90.00
_cell.angle_gamma   90.00
#
_symmetry.space_group_name_H-M   'P 1'
#
loop_
_entity.id
_entity.type
_entity.pdbx_description
1 polymer ?
#
loop_
_entity_poly.entity_id
_entity_poly.type
_entity_poly.pdbx_seq_one_letter_code
_entity_poly.pdbx_strand_id
1 'polypeptide(L)'
;MEKEQIFQRNAGFFAFFLSGICAISSGVVVSILQEIYGFAYGMTGTLLSLMSIGNLLAGFASGMLPAKIGTKKTVVLLTAGYGAGYMIMGFSGWMLVLMLGFFMVGVAKGSTINTCTILVADNSGDRTKGMNIMHGCYALGALLCPFFIAAAMKAGNTVPMLVLAACGFLLWLTFCVTPAETKAMKKDWNIDKSFLKSRKFWMLTGLLFCQNAAETSVTGWMVTYFKGNGIISGSLSPYTVTVMWGATLIARLLIAFVIHIKNSYSAMIKMGIGCIIFYMGLMMASTQTTAILLLFAFAFAMAGMNPTAVASAGRMTSAASMGIMLPAASSGAIIMPWIIGIVSEYAGIEIGMASNIIPCAGMLLFSAAVKRLKE
;
A
#
# COMPACT_ATOMS: atom_id res chain seq x y z
N MET A 1 4.33 1.55 -32.06
CA MET A 1 3.52 2.27 -31.07
C MET A 1 3.34 3.71 -31.55
N GLU A 2 2.11 4.17 -31.58
CA GLU A 2 1.80 5.56 -31.91
C GLU A 2 2.34 6.51 -30.84
N LYS A 3 2.65 7.75 -31.20
CA LYS A 3 3.21 8.76 -30.27
C LYS A 3 2.30 8.93 -29.03
N GLU A 4 1.00 8.87 -29.23
CA GLU A 4 0.00 9.01 -28.16
C GLU A 4 0.06 7.84 -27.16
N GLN A 5 0.21 6.60 -27.61
CA GLN A 5 0.36 5.43 -26.75
C GLN A 5 1.62 5.52 -25.88
N ILE A 6 2.74 5.99 -26.46
CA ILE A 6 3.99 6.22 -25.71
C ILE A 6 3.77 7.28 -24.63
N PHE A 7 3.07 8.37 -24.96
CA PHE A 7 2.78 9.44 -24.03
C PHE A 7 1.89 8.95 -22.86
N GLN A 8 0.79 8.25 -23.15
CA GLN A 8 -0.12 7.69 -22.14
C GLN A 8 0.60 6.71 -21.20
N ARG A 9 1.42 5.82 -21.74
CA ARG A 9 2.22 4.87 -20.95
C ARG A 9 3.20 5.59 -20.02
N ASN A 10 3.95 6.56 -20.56
CA ASN A 10 4.96 7.30 -19.80
C ASN A 10 4.31 8.20 -18.75
N ALA A 11 3.14 8.79 -19.03
CA ALA A 11 2.32 9.49 -18.04
C ALA A 11 1.89 8.55 -16.90
N GLY A 12 1.52 7.30 -17.22
CA GLY A 12 1.24 6.28 -16.21
C GLY A 12 2.45 5.95 -15.32
N PHE A 13 3.65 5.83 -15.88
CA PHE A 13 4.88 5.62 -15.11
C PHE A 13 5.18 6.79 -14.18
N PHE A 14 5.10 8.00 -14.69
CA PHE A 14 5.38 9.21 -13.91
C PHE A 14 4.35 9.42 -12.80
N ALA A 15 3.06 9.28 -13.11
CA ALA A 15 2.00 9.39 -12.11
C ALA A 15 2.15 8.32 -11.02
N PHE A 16 2.56 7.10 -11.38
CA PHE A 16 2.74 6.03 -10.40
C PHE A 16 3.98 6.22 -9.52
N PHE A 17 5.05 6.82 -10.07
CA PHE A 17 6.20 7.29 -9.28
C PHE A 17 5.79 8.32 -8.23
N LEU A 18 5.05 9.37 -8.63
CA LEU A 18 4.54 10.38 -7.70
C LEU A 18 3.56 9.78 -6.67
N SER A 19 2.74 8.81 -7.09
CA SER A 19 1.86 8.08 -6.18
C SER A 19 2.66 7.29 -5.14
N GLY A 20 3.82 6.73 -5.49
CA GLY A 20 4.73 6.09 -4.54
C GLY A 20 5.19 7.05 -3.44
N ILE A 21 5.56 8.28 -3.81
CA ILE A 21 5.91 9.34 -2.85
C ILE A 21 4.73 9.65 -1.94
N CYS A 22 3.57 9.99 -2.53
CA CYS A 22 2.40 10.44 -1.78
C CYS A 22 1.77 9.33 -0.93
N ALA A 23 1.63 8.11 -1.45
CA ALA A 23 0.93 7.04 -0.74
C ALA A 23 1.71 6.49 0.45
N ILE A 24 3.03 6.41 0.34
CA ILE A 24 3.89 5.78 1.36
C ILE A 24 4.28 6.76 2.46
N SER A 25 4.15 8.06 2.22
CA SER A 25 4.40 9.09 3.23
C SER A 25 3.44 9.04 4.43
N SER A 26 2.31 8.33 4.34
CA SER A 26 1.24 8.36 5.36
C SER A 26 1.73 8.03 6.78
N GLY A 27 2.60 7.04 6.94
CA GLY A 27 3.17 6.67 8.25
C GLY A 27 4.11 7.75 8.81
N VAL A 28 4.87 8.43 7.96
CA VAL A 28 5.72 9.54 8.37
C VAL A 28 4.88 10.77 8.69
N VAL A 29 3.92 11.09 7.84
CA VAL A 29 3.01 12.25 8.02
C VAL A 29 2.18 12.12 9.29
N VAL A 30 1.59 10.94 9.55
CA VAL A 30 0.80 10.74 10.77
C VAL A 30 1.64 10.89 12.03
N SER A 31 2.91 10.43 12.00
CA SER A 31 3.85 10.60 13.11
C SER A 31 4.21 12.09 13.34
N ILE A 32 4.41 12.86 12.26
CA ILE A 32 4.66 14.31 12.34
C ILE A 32 3.43 15.03 12.92
N LEU A 33 2.24 14.73 12.40
CA LEU A 33 1.00 15.35 12.87
C LEU A 33 0.69 14.99 14.34
N GLN A 34 0.98 13.74 14.75
CA GLN A 34 0.85 13.34 16.14
C GLN A 34 1.80 14.14 17.07
N GLU A 35 3.03 14.37 16.61
CA GLU A 35 4.00 15.18 17.37
C GLU A 35 3.59 16.66 17.47
N ILE A 36 3.03 17.22 16.38
CA ILE A 36 2.57 18.63 16.36
C ILE A 36 1.31 18.84 17.21
N TYR A 37 0.34 17.93 17.09
CA TYR A 37 -1.01 18.14 17.66
C TYR A 37 -1.31 17.29 18.89
N GLY A 38 -0.41 16.39 19.29
CA GLY A 38 -0.50 15.61 20.53
C GLY A 38 -1.69 14.65 20.62
N PHE A 39 -2.22 14.16 19.49
CA PHE A 39 -3.36 13.25 19.54
C PHE A 39 -2.96 11.81 19.91
N ALA A 40 -3.90 11.07 20.47
CA ALA A 40 -3.71 9.71 20.96
C ALA A 40 -3.46 8.69 19.83
N TYR A 41 -2.90 7.53 20.17
CA TYR A 41 -2.63 6.45 19.22
C TYR A 41 -3.88 5.92 18.52
N GLY A 42 -5.04 5.87 19.20
CA GLY A 42 -6.31 5.49 18.59
C GLY A 42 -6.67 6.36 17.39
N MET A 43 -6.35 7.67 17.46
CA MET A 43 -6.54 8.57 16.34
C MET A 43 -5.55 8.29 15.21
N THR A 44 -4.28 8.00 15.50
CA THR A 44 -3.30 7.57 14.50
C THR A 44 -3.82 6.37 13.71
N GLY A 45 -4.30 5.35 14.40
CA GLY A 45 -4.91 4.16 13.78
C GLY A 45 -6.14 4.50 12.93
N THR A 46 -7.00 5.40 13.44
CA THR A 46 -8.20 5.86 12.71
C THR A 46 -7.83 6.57 11.40
N LEU A 47 -6.84 7.47 11.41
CA LEU A 47 -6.38 8.19 10.22
C LEU A 47 -5.83 7.22 9.16
N LEU A 48 -4.98 6.26 9.54
CA LEU A 48 -4.43 5.25 8.64
C LEU A 48 -5.53 4.35 8.06
N SER A 49 -6.52 4.00 8.88
CA SER A 49 -7.67 3.19 8.44
C SER A 49 -8.58 3.95 7.50
N LEU A 50 -8.85 5.24 7.75
CA LEU A 50 -9.63 6.09 6.84
C LEU A 50 -8.96 6.22 5.47
N MET A 51 -7.63 6.34 5.42
CA MET A 51 -6.90 6.28 4.15
C MET A 51 -7.12 4.94 3.43
N SER A 52 -7.10 3.83 4.16
CA SER A 52 -7.32 2.50 3.58
C SER A 52 -8.78 2.30 3.12
N ILE A 53 -9.75 2.87 3.84
CA ILE A 53 -11.16 2.93 3.42
C ILE A 53 -11.31 3.74 2.13
N GLY A 54 -10.69 4.92 2.06
CA GLY A 54 -10.69 5.75 0.86
C GLY A 54 -10.13 4.99 -0.35
N ASN A 55 -9.00 4.28 -0.17
CA ASN A 55 -8.39 3.45 -1.21
C ASN A 55 -9.33 2.33 -1.69
N LEU A 56 -10.01 1.64 -0.77
CA LEU A 56 -10.97 0.60 -1.08
C LEU A 56 -12.16 1.16 -1.87
N LEU A 57 -12.76 2.25 -1.40
CA LEU A 57 -13.91 2.89 -2.03
C LEU A 57 -13.56 3.44 -3.42
N ALA A 58 -12.36 3.97 -3.60
CA ALA A 58 -11.88 4.41 -4.91
C ALA A 58 -11.77 3.27 -5.92
N GLY A 59 -11.45 2.05 -5.47
CA GLY A 59 -11.47 0.87 -6.31
C GLY A 59 -12.84 0.64 -6.95
N PHE A 60 -13.92 0.75 -6.17
CA PHE A 60 -15.30 0.67 -6.67
C PHE A 60 -15.69 1.91 -7.49
N ALA A 61 -15.37 3.10 -7.00
CA ALA A 61 -15.69 4.35 -7.67
C ALA A 61 -15.06 4.43 -9.07
N SER A 62 -13.80 4.03 -9.22
CA SER A 62 -13.09 3.99 -10.49
C SER A 62 -13.70 3.00 -11.51
N GLY A 63 -14.44 2.01 -11.03
CA GLY A 63 -15.18 1.08 -11.90
C GLY A 63 -16.60 1.54 -12.28
N MET A 64 -17.24 2.35 -11.44
CA MET A 64 -18.66 2.73 -11.58
C MET A 64 -18.86 4.14 -12.15
N LEU A 65 -18.07 5.13 -11.70
CA LEU A 65 -18.21 6.53 -12.10
C LEU A 65 -17.94 6.79 -13.58
N PRO A 66 -17.01 6.10 -14.27
CA PRO A 66 -16.79 6.29 -15.70
C PRO A 66 -18.05 6.15 -16.55
N ALA A 67 -18.96 5.25 -16.15
CA ALA A 67 -20.23 5.05 -16.86
C ALA A 67 -21.18 6.25 -16.72
N LYS A 68 -21.04 7.07 -15.66
CA LYS A 68 -21.92 8.21 -15.37
C LYS A 68 -21.36 9.54 -15.85
N ILE A 69 -20.06 9.79 -15.58
CA ILE A 69 -19.44 11.10 -15.83
C ILE A 69 -18.26 11.03 -16.83
N GLY A 70 -17.96 9.85 -17.36
CA GLY A 70 -16.84 9.60 -18.27
C GLY A 70 -15.52 9.32 -17.53
N THR A 71 -14.62 8.58 -18.19
CA THR A 71 -13.35 8.13 -17.59
C THR A 71 -12.45 9.31 -17.19
N LYS A 72 -12.26 10.27 -18.09
CA LYS A 72 -11.41 11.44 -17.86
C LYS A 72 -11.84 12.23 -16.61
N LYS A 73 -13.13 12.56 -16.52
CA LYS A 73 -13.66 13.31 -15.37
C LYS A 73 -13.51 12.53 -14.07
N THR A 74 -13.76 11.23 -14.11
CA THR A 74 -13.60 10.35 -12.94
C THR A 74 -12.16 10.37 -12.43
N VAL A 75 -11.18 10.18 -13.31
CA VAL A 75 -9.76 10.16 -12.94
C VAL A 75 -9.33 11.50 -12.36
N VAL A 76 -9.64 12.61 -13.05
CA VAL A 76 -9.29 13.96 -12.59
C VAL A 76 -9.94 14.28 -11.24
N LEU A 77 -11.21 13.91 -11.03
CA LEU A 77 -11.91 14.16 -9.78
C LEU A 77 -11.28 13.38 -8.61
N LEU A 78 -11.05 12.08 -8.80
CA LEU A 78 -10.60 11.22 -7.70
C LEU A 78 -9.11 11.45 -7.36
N THR A 79 -8.26 11.69 -8.36
CA THR A 79 -6.81 11.87 -8.14
C THR A 79 -6.45 13.23 -7.55
N ALA A 80 -7.33 14.23 -7.63
CA ALA A 80 -7.19 15.51 -6.94
C ALA A 80 -7.02 15.34 -5.42
N GLY A 81 -7.50 14.25 -4.87
CA GLY A 81 -7.44 13.93 -3.44
C GLY A 81 -6.02 13.88 -2.85
N TYR A 82 -4.97 13.58 -3.64
CA TYR A 82 -3.59 13.68 -3.14
C TYR A 82 -3.20 15.13 -2.83
N GLY A 83 -3.33 16.02 -3.81
CA GLY A 83 -2.97 17.42 -3.64
C GLY A 83 -3.84 18.11 -2.59
N ALA A 84 -5.17 17.99 -2.70
CA ALA A 84 -6.10 18.61 -1.78
C ALA A 84 -6.00 18.05 -0.36
N GLY A 85 -5.87 16.72 -0.21
CA GLY A 85 -5.76 16.07 1.10
C GLY A 85 -4.50 16.52 1.86
N TYR A 86 -3.32 16.51 1.23
CA TYR A 86 -2.12 17.01 1.88
C TYR A 86 -2.15 18.52 2.12
N MET A 87 -2.75 19.30 1.21
CA MET A 87 -2.91 20.74 1.38
C MET A 87 -3.69 21.05 2.66
N ILE A 88 -4.87 20.46 2.86
CA ILE A 88 -5.69 20.72 4.04
C ILE A 88 -5.01 20.24 5.33
N MET A 89 -4.28 19.14 5.30
CA MET A 89 -3.48 18.66 6.44
C MET A 89 -2.33 19.61 6.79
N GLY A 90 -1.78 20.34 5.81
CA GLY A 90 -0.73 21.32 6.04
C GLY A 90 -1.21 22.60 6.72
N PHE A 91 -2.49 22.96 6.60
CA PHE A 91 -3.05 24.20 7.11
C PHE A 91 -3.95 24.04 8.33
N SER A 92 -4.35 22.82 8.70
CA SER A 92 -5.30 22.61 9.79
C SER A 92 -4.96 21.39 10.63
N GLY A 93 -4.94 21.58 11.96
CA GLY A 93 -4.85 20.50 12.95
C GLY A 93 -6.22 20.02 13.45
N TRP A 94 -7.32 20.58 12.91
CA TRP A 94 -8.63 20.12 13.33
C TRP A 94 -8.88 18.69 12.90
N MET A 95 -9.28 17.86 13.85
CA MET A 95 -9.34 16.41 13.70
C MET A 95 -10.18 15.95 12.51
N LEU A 96 -11.35 16.55 12.29
CA LEU A 96 -12.21 16.22 11.16
C LEU A 96 -11.54 16.55 9.81
N VAL A 97 -10.72 17.60 9.76
CA VAL A 97 -9.97 17.98 8.54
C VAL A 97 -8.86 16.97 8.27
N LEU A 98 -8.14 16.52 9.32
CA LEU A 98 -7.15 15.47 9.18
C LEU A 98 -7.79 14.15 8.71
N MET A 99 -8.92 13.75 9.28
CA MET A 99 -9.69 12.58 8.85
C MET A 99 -10.08 12.67 7.37
N LEU A 100 -10.61 13.82 6.95
CA LEU A 100 -10.96 14.07 5.55
C LEU A 100 -9.72 14.02 4.65
N GLY A 101 -8.61 14.63 5.08
CA GLY A 101 -7.34 14.63 4.34
C GLY A 101 -6.81 13.22 4.08
N PHE A 102 -6.73 12.38 5.12
CA PHE A 102 -6.30 10.98 4.97
C PHE A 102 -7.25 10.17 4.08
N PHE A 103 -8.56 10.36 4.24
CA PHE A 103 -9.55 9.74 3.37
C PHE A 103 -9.35 10.13 1.90
N MET A 104 -9.18 11.42 1.60
CA MET A 104 -8.94 11.95 0.25
C MET A 104 -7.65 11.40 -0.36
N VAL A 105 -6.57 11.33 0.41
CA VAL A 105 -5.30 10.70 0.00
C VAL A 105 -5.53 9.23 -0.36
N GLY A 106 -6.32 8.53 0.45
CA GLY A 106 -6.71 7.14 0.17
C GLY A 106 -7.49 6.99 -1.14
N VAL A 107 -8.48 7.85 -1.36
CA VAL A 107 -9.27 7.87 -2.61
C VAL A 107 -8.36 8.09 -3.82
N ALA A 108 -7.45 9.06 -3.75
CA ALA A 108 -6.52 9.33 -4.83
C ALA A 108 -5.56 8.16 -5.07
N LYS A 109 -5.08 7.49 -4.02
CA LYS A 109 -4.25 6.28 -4.12
C LYS A 109 -4.95 5.19 -4.91
N GLY A 110 -6.17 4.82 -4.55
CA GLY A 110 -6.92 3.74 -5.21
C GLY A 110 -7.25 4.07 -6.66
N SER A 111 -7.67 5.31 -6.94
CA SER A 111 -7.92 5.75 -8.31
C SER A 111 -6.66 5.75 -9.17
N THR A 112 -5.53 6.23 -8.64
CA THR A 112 -4.25 6.25 -9.36
C THR A 112 -3.76 4.85 -9.69
N ILE A 113 -3.85 3.90 -8.75
CA ILE A 113 -3.47 2.50 -8.99
C ILE A 113 -4.27 1.92 -10.16
N ASN A 114 -5.58 2.07 -10.14
CA ASN A 114 -6.46 1.55 -11.19
C ASN A 114 -6.18 2.21 -12.55
N THR A 115 -6.08 3.54 -12.56
CA THR A 115 -5.85 4.31 -13.79
C THR A 115 -4.49 3.98 -14.42
N CYS A 116 -3.41 3.99 -13.65
CA CYS A 116 -2.07 3.66 -14.15
C CYS A 116 -2.00 2.22 -14.66
N THR A 117 -2.65 1.29 -13.95
CA THR A 117 -2.71 -0.12 -14.38
C THR A 117 -3.32 -0.25 -15.77
N ILE A 118 -4.43 0.43 -16.03
CA ILE A 118 -5.10 0.41 -17.34
C ILE A 118 -4.25 1.12 -18.39
N LEU A 119 -3.81 2.36 -18.12
CA LEU A 119 -3.01 3.13 -19.08
C LEU A 119 -1.73 2.41 -19.51
N VAL A 120 -1.01 1.81 -18.56
CA VAL A 120 0.24 1.12 -18.86
C VAL A 120 -0.02 -0.22 -19.55
N ALA A 121 -1.02 -0.98 -19.08
CA ALA A 121 -1.33 -2.28 -19.66
C ALA A 121 -1.79 -2.19 -21.13
N ASP A 122 -2.61 -1.17 -21.46
CA ASP A 122 -3.19 -1.02 -22.78
C ASP A 122 -2.22 -0.36 -23.78
N ASN A 123 -1.24 0.42 -23.28
CA ASN A 123 -0.29 1.16 -24.08
C ASN A 123 1.15 0.60 -24.06
N SER A 124 1.35 -0.62 -23.57
CA SER A 124 2.65 -1.31 -23.61
C SER A 124 2.63 -2.45 -24.62
N GLY A 125 3.62 -2.49 -25.50
CA GLY A 125 3.77 -3.60 -26.47
C GLY A 125 3.98 -4.95 -25.77
N ASP A 126 4.70 -4.97 -24.65
CA ASP A 126 4.74 -6.07 -23.69
C ASP A 126 4.09 -5.61 -22.38
N ARG A 127 2.89 -6.13 -22.13
CA ARG A 127 2.08 -5.80 -20.96
C ARG A 127 2.80 -6.15 -19.65
N THR A 128 3.44 -7.30 -19.59
CA THR A 128 4.15 -7.77 -18.40
C THR A 128 5.33 -6.87 -18.06
N LYS A 129 6.12 -6.53 -19.09
CA LYS A 129 7.25 -5.60 -18.94
C LYS A 129 6.79 -4.21 -18.52
N GLY A 130 5.73 -3.68 -19.14
CA GLY A 130 5.15 -2.38 -18.78
C GLY A 130 4.69 -2.33 -17.33
N MET A 131 3.97 -3.33 -16.87
CA MET A 131 3.50 -3.44 -15.48
C MET A 131 4.66 -3.51 -14.48
N ASN A 132 5.70 -4.28 -14.77
CA ASN A 132 6.88 -4.38 -13.90
C ASN A 132 7.62 -3.04 -13.80
N ILE A 133 7.78 -2.30 -14.90
CA ILE A 133 8.37 -0.95 -14.88
C ILE A 133 7.50 0.00 -14.04
N MET A 134 6.19 -0.03 -14.21
CA MET A 134 5.26 0.79 -13.46
C MET A 134 5.41 0.57 -11.94
N HIS A 135 5.40 -0.69 -11.49
CA HIS A 135 5.61 -1.02 -10.09
C HIS A 135 7.00 -0.66 -9.59
N GLY A 136 8.02 -0.73 -10.46
CA GLY A 136 9.37 -0.20 -10.17
C GLY A 136 9.38 1.31 -9.93
N CYS A 137 8.65 2.08 -10.74
CA CYS A 137 8.49 3.53 -10.56
C CYS A 137 7.83 3.85 -9.21
N TYR A 138 6.78 3.11 -8.82
CA TYR A 138 6.15 3.27 -7.51
C TYR A 138 7.11 2.97 -6.37
N ALA A 139 7.84 1.88 -6.44
CA ALA A 139 8.83 1.50 -5.42
C ALA A 139 9.96 2.53 -5.31
N LEU A 140 10.41 3.11 -6.43
CA LEU A 140 11.37 4.20 -6.44
C LEU A 140 10.82 5.46 -5.75
N GLY A 141 9.57 5.83 -6.03
CA GLY A 141 8.89 6.94 -5.34
C GLY A 141 8.79 6.70 -3.84
N ALA A 142 8.38 5.49 -3.43
CA ALA A 142 8.28 5.08 -2.04
C ALA A 142 9.64 5.14 -1.30
N LEU A 143 10.70 4.70 -1.96
CA LEU A 143 12.07 4.73 -1.43
C LEU A 143 12.58 6.15 -1.23
N LEU A 144 12.24 7.07 -2.13
CA LEU A 144 12.70 8.46 -2.09
C LEU A 144 11.85 9.34 -1.17
N CYS A 145 10.61 8.93 -0.84
CA CYS A 145 9.66 9.71 -0.04
C CYS A 145 10.25 10.27 1.27
N PRO A 146 10.96 9.50 2.13
CA PRO A 146 11.52 10.02 3.38
C PRO A 146 12.56 11.12 3.17
N PHE A 147 13.30 11.09 2.08
CA PHE A 147 14.30 12.14 1.76
C PHE A 147 13.62 13.47 1.41
N PHE A 148 12.52 13.44 0.64
CA PHE A 148 11.71 14.64 0.38
C PHE A 148 11.13 15.21 1.66
N ILE A 149 10.59 14.37 2.54
CA ILE A 149 10.05 14.78 3.82
C ILE A 149 11.15 15.35 4.72
N ALA A 150 12.29 14.69 4.86
CA ALA A 150 13.40 15.14 5.69
C ALA A 150 13.97 16.48 5.20
N ALA A 151 14.06 16.69 3.90
CA ALA A 151 14.47 17.98 3.35
C ALA A 151 13.45 19.10 3.65
N ALA A 152 12.16 18.79 3.53
CA ALA A 152 11.06 19.73 3.80
C ALA A 152 10.95 20.09 5.30
N MET A 153 11.21 19.15 6.20
CA MET A 153 11.21 19.38 7.67
C MET A 153 12.19 20.46 8.10
N LYS A 154 13.30 20.67 7.37
CA LYS A 154 14.26 21.75 7.66
C LYS A 154 13.66 23.15 7.51
N ALA A 155 12.62 23.30 6.71
CA ALA A 155 11.94 24.56 6.47
C ALA A 155 10.73 24.78 7.41
N GLY A 156 10.25 23.73 8.09
CA GLY A 156 9.17 23.81 9.05
C GLY A 156 8.35 22.51 9.13
N ASN A 157 7.67 22.29 10.24
CA ASN A 157 6.99 21.04 10.55
C ASN A 157 5.79 20.74 9.63
N THR A 158 5.15 21.75 9.03
CA THR A 158 4.03 21.59 8.10
C THR A 158 4.45 21.57 6.63
N VAL A 159 5.71 21.97 6.33
CA VAL A 159 6.23 22.03 4.95
C VAL A 159 6.24 20.65 4.26
N PRO A 160 6.48 19.53 4.94
CA PRO A 160 6.32 18.20 4.32
C PRO A 160 4.97 17.97 3.66
N MET A 161 3.86 18.38 4.30
CA MET A 161 2.53 18.25 3.73
C MET A 161 2.36 19.10 2.48
N LEU A 162 2.94 20.30 2.45
CA LEU A 162 2.90 21.19 1.27
C LEU A 162 3.72 20.62 0.10
N VAL A 163 4.88 20.03 0.38
CA VAL A 163 5.70 19.34 -0.64
C VAL A 163 4.95 18.13 -1.20
N LEU A 164 4.31 17.34 -0.35
CA LEU A 164 3.47 16.22 -0.78
C LEU A 164 2.24 16.69 -1.55
N ALA A 165 1.63 17.81 -1.15
CA ALA A 165 0.55 18.43 -1.89
C ALA A 165 1.01 18.85 -3.30
N ALA A 166 2.19 19.46 -3.43
CA ALA A 166 2.76 19.81 -4.74
C ALA A 166 2.99 18.56 -5.61
N CYS A 167 3.55 17.48 -5.06
CA CYS A 167 3.67 16.19 -5.75
C CYS A 167 2.29 15.64 -6.18
N GLY A 168 1.29 15.74 -5.30
CA GLY A 168 -0.08 15.32 -5.58
C GLY A 168 -0.76 16.15 -6.68
N PHE A 169 -0.55 17.47 -6.69
CA PHE A 169 -1.04 18.33 -7.76
C PHE A 169 -0.32 18.10 -9.09
N LEU A 170 0.97 17.80 -9.06
CA LEU A 170 1.72 17.44 -10.26
C LEU A 170 1.20 16.12 -10.86
N LEU A 171 0.90 15.13 -10.02
CA LEU A 171 0.24 13.89 -10.42
C LEU A 171 -1.14 14.17 -11.04
N TRP A 172 -1.95 14.98 -10.38
CA TRP A 172 -3.26 15.39 -10.86
C TRP A 172 -3.17 16.10 -12.21
N LEU A 173 -2.22 17.04 -12.36
CA LEU A 173 -1.97 17.75 -13.62
C LEU A 173 -1.57 16.77 -14.74
N THR A 174 -0.75 15.76 -14.43
CA THR A 174 -0.40 14.69 -15.37
C THR A 174 -1.66 14.03 -15.95
N PHE A 175 -2.63 13.71 -15.11
CA PHE A 175 -3.89 13.16 -15.59
C PHE A 175 -4.80 14.21 -16.27
N CYS A 176 -4.70 15.48 -15.93
CA CYS A 176 -5.43 16.54 -16.64
C CYS A 176 -4.98 16.66 -18.10
N VAL A 177 -3.71 16.48 -18.40
CA VAL A 177 -3.17 16.59 -19.77
C VAL A 177 -3.18 15.28 -20.55
N THR A 178 -3.21 14.12 -19.85
CA THR A 178 -3.20 12.80 -20.50
C THR A 178 -4.57 12.50 -21.11
N PRO A 179 -4.68 12.18 -22.41
CA PRO A 179 -5.91 11.68 -23.00
C PRO A 179 -6.32 10.37 -22.32
N ALA A 180 -7.50 10.32 -21.75
CA ALA A 180 -8.02 9.14 -21.05
C ALA A 180 -9.39 8.73 -21.63
N GLU A 181 -9.41 8.32 -22.87
CA GLU A 181 -10.54 7.58 -23.43
C GLU A 181 -10.26 6.09 -23.27
N THR A 182 -10.59 5.56 -22.12
CA THR A 182 -10.63 4.10 -21.94
C THR A 182 -11.95 3.60 -22.48
N LYS A 183 -11.91 2.67 -23.43
CA LYS A 183 -13.11 1.91 -23.83
C LYS A 183 -13.69 1.33 -22.57
N ALA A 184 -14.89 1.77 -22.19
CA ALA A 184 -15.60 1.23 -21.04
C ALA A 184 -15.63 -0.30 -21.20
N MET A 185 -14.98 -1.01 -20.31
CA MET A 185 -15.09 -2.47 -20.28
C MET A 185 -16.57 -2.79 -20.10
N LYS A 186 -17.20 -3.35 -21.14
CA LYS A 186 -18.52 -3.96 -21.01
C LYS A 186 -18.39 -5.05 -19.95
N LYS A 187 -18.92 -4.76 -18.77
CA LYS A 187 -18.97 -5.70 -17.66
C LYS A 187 -20.05 -6.71 -17.98
N ASP A 188 -19.66 -7.86 -18.51
CA ASP A 188 -20.57 -9.01 -18.59
C ASP A 188 -20.93 -9.43 -17.17
N TRP A 189 -22.18 -9.21 -16.78
CA TRP A 189 -22.72 -9.48 -15.44
C TRP A 189 -23.08 -10.96 -15.22
N ASN A 190 -22.83 -11.83 -16.20
CA ASN A 190 -23.00 -13.28 -16.02
C ASN A 190 -21.82 -13.83 -15.21
N ILE A 191 -21.85 -13.54 -13.90
CA ILE A 191 -20.83 -13.96 -12.96
C ILE A 191 -21.13 -15.39 -12.52
N ASP A 192 -20.33 -16.35 -12.96
CA ASP A 192 -20.29 -17.65 -12.29
C ASP A 192 -19.84 -17.45 -10.84
N LYS A 193 -20.77 -17.68 -9.90
CA LYS A 193 -20.52 -17.54 -8.45
C LYS A 193 -20.00 -18.81 -7.81
N SER A 194 -19.66 -19.85 -8.58
CA SER A 194 -19.18 -21.14 -8.09
C SER A 194 -17.91 -21.02 -7.23
N PHE A 195 -17.04 -20.03 -7.53
CA PHE A 195 -15.82 -19.77 -6.77
C PHE A 195 -16.08 -19.43 -5.29
N LEU A 196 -17.26 -18.86 -4.94
CA LEU A 196 -17.62 -18.56 -3.55
C LEU A 196 -17.75 -19.84 -2.68
N LYS A 197 -17.98 -21.00 -3.30
CA LYS A 197 -18.00 -22.30 -2.64
C LYS A 197 -16.61 -22.90 -2.50
N SER A 198 -15.58 -22.35 -3.15
CA SER A 198 -14.20 -22.87 -3.13
C SER A 198 -13.51 -22.53 -1.83
N ARG A 199 -13.16 -23.55 -1.02
CA ARG A 199 -12.35 -23.38 0.18
C ARG A 199 -11.00 -22.72 -0.13
N LYS A 200 -10.40 -23.07 -1.26
CA LYS A 200 -9.10 -22.51 -1.69
C LYS A 200 -9.20 -21.02 -1.98
N PHE A 201 -10.31 -20.55 -2.56
CA PHE A 201 -10.58 -19.14 -2.77
C PHE A 201 -10.53 -18.34 -1.45
N TRP A 202 -11.24 -18.83 -0.41
CA TRP A 202 -11.29 -18.15 0.87
C TRP A 202 -9.98 -18.23 1.65
N MET A 203 -9.22 -19.34 1.52
CA MET A 203 -7.89 -19.45 2.15
C MET A 203 -6.90 -18.45 1.52
N LEU A 204 -6.90 -18.28 0.19
CA LEU A 204 -6.07 -17.27 -0.48
C LEU A 204 -6.52 -15.84 -0.16
N THR A 205 -7.82 -15.61 -0.04
CA THR A 205 -8.36 -14.32 0.40
C THR A 205 -7.91 -14.00 1.83
N GLY A 206 -7.99 -14.97 2.75
CA GLY A 206 -7.51 -14.83 4.12
C GLY A 206 -6.00 -14.59 4.21
N LEU A 207 -5.22 -15.26 3.36
CA LEU A 207 -3.78 -15.01 3.24
C LEU A 207 -3.48 -13.57 2.83
N LEU A 208 -4.16 -13.09 1.78
CA LEU A 208 -3.99 -11.71 1.30
C LEU A 208 -4.52 -10.67 2.30
N PHE A 209 -5.59 -10.98 3.03
CA PHE A 209 -6.07 -10.16 4.14
C PHE A 209 -4.99 -9.98 5.20
N CYS A 210 -4.38 -11.08 5.66
CA CYS A 210 -3.32 -11.05 6.66
C CYS A 210 -2.07 -10.33 6.14
N GLN A 211 -1.71 -10.53 4.87
CA GLN A 211 -0.57 -9.87 4.26
C GLN A 211 -0.79 -8.34 4.17
N ASN A 212 -1.97 -7.90 3.70
CA ASN A 212 -2.30 -6.48 3.65
C ASN A 212 -2.36 -5.87 5.05
N ALA A 213 -2.89 -6.60 6.04
CA ALA A 213 -2.91 -6.20 7.43
C ALA A 213 -1.49 -5.95 7.97
N ALA A 214 -0.59 -6.92 7.79
CA ALA A 214 0.79 -6.83 8.28
C ALA A 214 1.59 -5.73 7.59
N GLU A 215 1.53 -5.66 6.25
CA GLU A 215 2.28 -4.67 5.46
C GLU A 215 1.84 -3.23 5.76
N THR A 216 0.54 -2.97 5.76
CA THR A 216 0.01 -1.63 5.98
C THR A 216 0.26 -1.16 7.40
N SER A 217 0.17 -2.07 8.38
CA SER A 217 0.48 -1.76 9.78
C SER A 217 1.94 -1.36 9.96
N VAL A 218 2.87 -2.15 9.42
CA VAL A 218 4.29 -1.81 9.52
C VAL A 218 4.60 -0.51 8.79
N THR A 219 4.09 -0.32 7.57
CA THR A 219 4.28 0.92 6.80
C THR A 219 3.73 2.14 7.54
N GLY A 220 2.57 2.01 8.17
CA GLY A 220 1.89 3.13 8.86
C GLY A 220 2.45 3.46 10.23
N TRP A 221 2.86 2.45 11.00
CA TRP A 221 3.17 2.60 12.41
C TRP A 221 4.66 2.61 12.75
N MET A 222 5.53 2.10 11.88
CA MET A 222 6.94 1.85 12.25
C MET A 222 7.68 3.14 12.62
N VAL A 223 7.39 4.26 11.98
CA VAL A 223 7.98 5.57 12.32
C VAL A 223 7.57 6.00 13.73
N THR A 224 6.27 5.93 14.03
CA THR A 224 5.72 6.25 15.36
C THR A 224 6.28 5.32 16.42
N TYR A 225 6.36 4.02 16.13
CA TYR A 225 6.90 3.01 17.04
C TYR A 225 8.35 3.29 17.43
N PHE A 226 9.23 3.51 16.45
CA PHE A 226 10.65 3.75 16.75
C PHE A 226 10.91 5.10 17.39
N LYS A 227 10.11 6.12 17.11
CA LYS A 227 10.15 7.38 17.86
C LYS A 227 9.71 7.17 19.30
N GLY A 228 8.61 6.43 19.52
CA GLY A 228 8.02 6.23 20.83
C GLY A 228 8.90 5.42 21.79
N ASN A 229 9.59 4.39 21.29
CA ASN A 229 10.48 3.55 22.12
C ASN A 229 11.94 4.01 22.16
N GLY A 230 12.32 5.03 21.37
CA GLY A 230 13.67 5.61 21.36
C GLY A 230 14.77 4.72 20.77
N ILE A 231 14.45 3.56 20.19
CA ILE A 231 15.44 2.64 19.60
C ILE A 231 16.10 3.25 18.36
N ILE A 232 15.32 3.98 17.55
CA ILE A 232 15.83 4.76 16.42
C ILE A 232 15.58 6.24 16.71
N SER A 233 16.61 7.08 16.55
CA SER A 233 16.46 8.52 16.79
C SER A 233 15.35 9.11 15.92
N GLY A 234 14.66 10.15 16.42
CA GLY A 234 13.56 10.80 15.72
C GLY A 234 13.89 11.30 14.32
N SER A 235 15.15 11.73 14.11
CA SER A 235 15.66 12.17 12.80
C SER A 235 15.87 11.01 11.80
N LEU A 236 16.13 9.80 12.28
CA LEU A 236 16.39 8.62 11.45
C LEU A 236 15.16 7.74 11.25
N SER A 237 14.16 7.82 12.16
CA SER A 237 12.98 6.98 12.10
C SER A 237 12.19 7.07 10.77
N PRO A 238 12.08 8.21 10.06
CA PRO A 238 11.43 8.25 8.75
C PRO A 238 12.09 7.34 7.70
N TYR A 239 13.42 7.13 7.80
CA TYR A 239 14.16 6.28 6.86
C TYR A 239 13.89 4.78 7.02
N THR A 240 13.17 4.36 8.07
CA THR A 240 12.68 2.98 8.18
C THR A 240 11.74 2.61 7.03
N VAL A 241 11.03 3.59 6.48
CA VAL A 241 10.21 3.44 5.25
C VAL A 241 11.11 3.10 4.05
N THR A 242 12.24 3.79 3.90
CA THR A 242 13.24 3.49 2.84
C THR A 242 13.79 2.07 3.00
N VAL A 243 14.12 1.64 4.22
CA VAL A 243 14.61 0.28 4.51
C VAL A 243 13.57 -0.76 4.10
N MET A 244 12.31 -0.56 4.49
CA MET A 244 11.22 -1.49 4.19
C MET A 244 10.96 -1.61 2.69
N TRP A 245 10.85 -0.47 1.98
CA TRP A 245 10.55 -0.48 0.54
C TRP A 245 11.77 -0.85 -0.30
N GLY A 246 12.99 -0.54 0.16
CA GLY A 246 14.23 -1.01 -0.45
C GLY A 246 14.36 -2.54 -0.37
N ALA A 247 14.11 -3.12 0.81
CA ALA A 247 14.08 -4.58 0.99
C ALA A 247 13.03 -5.25 0.09
N THR A 248 11.83 -4.65 0.03
CA THR A 248 10.74 -5.14 -0.82
C THR A 248 11.12 -5.12 -2.30
N LEU A 249 11.73 -4.02 -2.77
CA LEU A 249 12.19 -3.90 -4.15
C LEU A 249 13.26 -4.94 -4.49
N ILE A 250 14.28 -5.08 -3.66
CA ILE A 250 15.37 -6.04 -3.83
C ILE A 250 14.80 -7.47 -3.88
N ALA A 251 13.93 -7.83 -2.94
CA ALA A 251 13.32 -9.16 -2.88
C ALA A 251 12.49 -9.45 -4.16
N ARG A 252 11.69 -8.49 -4.62
CA ARG A 252 10.89 -8.64 -5.84
C ARG A 252 11.76 -8.81 -7.08
N LEU A 253 12.86 -8.05 -7.19
CA LEU A 253 13.82 -8.20 -8.29
C LEU A 253 14.51 -9.59 -8.26
N LEU A 254 14.94 -10.03 -7.07
CA LEU A 254 15.52 -11.37 -6.92
C LEU A 254 14.53 -12.48 -7.29
N ILE A 255 13.26 -12.38 -6.87
CA ILE A 255 12.22 -13.34 -7.25
C ILE A 255 11.93 -13.32 -8.75
N ALA A 256 11.98 -12.14 -9.37
CA ALA A 256 11.69 -12.00 -10.80
C ALA A 256 12.81 -12.54 -11.70
N PHE A 257 14.07 -12.33 -11.32
CA PHE A 257 15.22 -12.58 -12.20
C PHE A 257 16.14 -13.72 -11.76
N VAL A 258 16.15 -14.05 -10.46
CA VAL A 258 17.12 -15.01 -9.89
C VAL A 258 16.44 -16.22 -9.23
N ILE A 259 15.42 -15.97 -8.41
CA ILE A 259 14.78 -17.03 -7.61
C ILE A 259 13.58 -17.60 -8.38
N HIS A 260 13.75 -18.80 -8.94
CA HIS A 260 12.65 -19.50 -9.61
C HIS A 260 11.79 -20.24 -8.58
N ILE A 261 10.56 -19.75 -8.34
CA ILE A 261 9.60 -20.38 -7.43
C ILE A 261 8.98 -21.61 -8.12
N LYS A 262 9.52 -22.80 -7.83
CA LYS A 262 9.00 -24.08 -8.36
C LYS A 262 7.63 -24.46 -7.75
N ASN A 263 7.42 -24.18 -6.47
CA ASN A 263 6.17 -24.47 -5.76
C ASN A 263 5.73 -23.24 -4.95
N SER A 264 4.70 -22.56 -5.46
CA SER A 264 4.16 -21.33 -4.88
C SER A 264 3.70 -21.51 -3.42
N TYR A 265 3.08 -22.65 -3.09
CA TYR A 265 2.55 -22.88 -1.74
C TYR A 265 3.67 -23.12 -0.71
N SER A 266 4.70 -23.88 -1.09
CA SER A 266 5.88 -24.08 -0.23
C SER A 266 6.67 -22.77 -0.05
N ALA A 267 6.74 -21.92 -1.09
CA ALA A 267 7.36 -20.61 -1.01
C ALA A 267 6.60 -19.69 -0.02
N MET A 268 5.27 -19.63 -0.12
CA MET A 268 4.44 -18.84 0.80
C MET A 268 4.59 -19.29 2.27
N ILE A 269 4.71 -20.61 2.54
CA ILE A 269 4.99 -21.11 3.89
C ILE A 269 6.34 -20.61 4.40
N LYS A 270 7.40 -20.71 3.60
CA LYS A 270 8.73 -20.21 3.98
C LYS A 270 8.73 -18.71 4.24
N MET A 271 8.05 -17.94 3.39
CA MET A 271 7.85 -16.50 3.58
C MET A 271 7.08 -16.19 4.88
N GLY A 272 6.01 -16.94 5.18
CA GLY A 272 5.26 -16.80 6.42
C GLY A 272 6.07 -17.10 7.67
N ILE A 273 6.90 -18.17 7.65
CA ILE A 273 7.83 -18.49 8.74
C ILE A 273 8.84 -17.34 8.93
N GLY A 274 9.44 -16.85 7.84
CA GLY A 274 10.36 -15.71 7.87
C GLY A 274 9.71 -14.45 8.45
N CYS A 275 8.47 -14.15 8.05
CA CYS A 275 7.72 -13.02 8.62
C CYS A 275 7.56 -13.13 10.13
N ILE A 276 7.20 -14.30 10.66
CA ILE A 276 7.05 -14.49 12.11
C ILE A 276 8.39 -14.31 12.81
N ILE A 277 9.44 -15.00 12.36
CA ILE A 277 10.76 -14.98 13.01
C ILE A 277 11.32 -13.55 13.02
N PHE A 278 11.35 -12.89 11.88
CA PHE A 278 11.94 -11.57 11.77
C PHE A 278 11.09 -10.49 12.45
N TYR A 279 9.76 -10.64 12.44
CA TYR A 279 8.89 -9.71 13.15
C TYR A 279 9.01 -9.86 14.68
N MET A 280 9.06 -11.07 15.20
CA MET A 280 9.33 -11.30 16.63
C MET A 280 10.69 -10.75 17.03
N GLY A 281 11.73 -11.01 16.24
CA GLY A 281 13.04 -10.43 16.46
C GLY A 281 13.01 -8.89 16.45
N LEU A 282 12.24 -8.28 15.52
CA LEU A 282 12.08 -6.83 15.42
C LEU A 282 11.45 -6.23 16.68
N MET A 283 10.44 -6.89 17.26
CA MET A 283 9.82 -6.46 18.52
C MET A 283 10.75 -6.62 19.74
N MET A 284 11.77 -7.48 19.65
CA MET A 284 12.78 -7.69 20.69
C MET A 284 14.07 -6.88 20.45
N ALA A 285 14.15 -6.11 19.36
CA ALA A 285 15.34 -5.35 19.04
C ALA A 285 15.58 -4.24 20.05
N SER A 286 16.79 -4.17 20.60
CA SER A 286 17.20 -3.18 21.60
C SER A 286 18.18 -2.14 21.06
N THR A 287 18.66 -2.32 19.83
CA THR A 287 19.60 -1.40 19.17
C THR A 287 19.08 -0.97 17.80
N GLN A 288 19.47 0.23 17.37
CA GLN A 288 19.12 0.75 16.06
C GLN A 288 19.55 -0.20 14.93
N THR A 289 20.76 -0.75 15.00
CA THR A 289 21.29 -1.65 13.96
C THR A 289 20.47 -2.93 13.85
N THR A 290 20.16 -3.56 14.99
CA THR A 290 19.33 -4.79 15.00
C THR A 290 17.92 -4.52 14.50
N ALA A 291 17.32 -3.40 14.88
CA ALA A 291 16.00 -2.99 14.42
C ALA A 291 15.97 -2.80 12.89
N ILE A 292 16.94 -2.09 12.32
CA ILE A 292 17.04 -1.87 10.87
C ILE A 292 17.23 -3.19 10.10
N LEU A 293 18.13 -4.06 10.58
CA LEU A 293 18.40 -5.36 9.94
C LEU A 293 17.19 -6.28 9.99
N LEU A 294 16.49 -6.32 11.12
CA LEU A 294 15.29 -7.16 11.28
C LEU A 294 14.08 -6.60 10.52
N LEU A 295 13.94 -5.29 10.44
CA LEU A 295 12.93 -4.65 9.57
C LEU A 295 13.19 -4.97 8.09
N PHE A 296 14.46 -4.88 7.66
CA PHE A 296 14.85 -5.28 6.30
C PHE A 296 14.51 -6.75 6.03
N ALA A 297 14.91 -7.65 6.93
CA ALA A 297 14.67 -9.09 6.79
C ALA A 297 13.17 -9.43 6.78
N PHE A 298 12.36 -8.77 7.63
CA PHE A 298 10.91 -8.91 7.65
C PHE A 298 10.28 -8.48 6.31
N ALA A 299 10.60 -7.28 5.83
CA ALA A 299 10.07 -6.76 4.58
C ALA A 299 10.50 -7.62 3.38
N PHE A 300 11.74 -8.09 3.38
CA PHE A 300 12.28 -9.00 2.37
C PHE A 300 11.51 -10.33 2.34
N ALA A 301 11.28 -10.93 3.50
CA ALA A 301 10.53 -12.19 3.62
C ALA A 301 9.06 -12.04 3.15
N MET A 302 8.44 -10.90 3.41
CA MET A 302 7.04 -10.63 3.07
C MET A 302 6.83 -10.28 1.59
N ALA A 303 7.83 -9.70 0.92
CA ALA A 303 7.70 -9.04 -0.39
C ALA A 303 7.10 -9.90 -1.49
N GLY A 304 7.40 -11.21 -1.49
CA GLY A 304 6.91 -12.17 -2.49
C GLY A 304 5.54 -12.75 -2.18
N MET A 305 4.99 -12.54 -0.99
CA MET A 305 3.74 -13.19 -0.54
C MET A 305 2.54 -12.81 -1.41
N ASN A 306 2.30 -11.49 -1.57
CA ASN A 306 1.18 -10.97 -2.34
C ASN A 306 1.19 -11.42 -3.81
N PRO A 307 2.26 -11.16 -4.59
CA PRO A 307 2.27 -11.55 -6.00
C PRO A 307 2.17 -13.07 -6.19
N THR A 308 2.74 -13.88 -5.28
CA THR A 308 2.65 -15.34 -5.35
C THR A 308 1.24 -15.84 -5.06
N ALA A 309 0.56 -15.26 -4.06
CA ALA A 309 -0.83 -15.60 -3.71
C ALA A 309 -1.80 -15.21 -4.83
N VAL A 310 -1.69 -13.99 -5.37
CA VAL A 310 -2.52 -13.51 -6.48
C VAL A 310 -2.30 -14.36 -7.74
N ALA A 311 -1.06 -14.69 -8.09
CA ALA A 311 -0.76 -15.56 -9.22
C ALA A 311 -1.35 -16.97 -9.04
N SER A 312 -1.36 -17.49 -7.80
CA SER A 312 -1.96 -18.79 -7.47
C SER A 312 -3.49 -18.76 -7.54
N ALA A 313 -4.09 -17.62 -7.23
CA ALA A 313 -5.53 -17.40 -7.38
C ALA A 313 -5.95 -17.24 -8.85
N GLY A 314 -5.19 -16.50 -9.65
CA GLY A 314 -5.52 -16.20 -11.06
C GLY A 314 -5.67 -17.42 -11.97
N ARG A 315 -5.12 -18.57 -11.60
CA ARG A 315 -5.33 -19.84 -12.32
C ARG A 315 -6.71 -20.46 -12.12
N MET A 316 -7.46 -20.02 -11.12
CA MET A 316 -8.75 -20.61 -10.71
C MET A 316 -9.91 -19.65 -10.82
N THR A 317 -9.64 -18.39 -11.18
CA THR A 317 -10.61 -17.32 -10.96
C THR A 317 -10.82 -16.48 -12.21
N SER A 318 -12.07 -16.15 -12.46
CA SER A 318 -12.49 -15.12 -13.42
C SER A 318 -12.19 -13.71 -12.90
N ALA A 319 -12.29 -12.70 -13.75
CA ALA A 319 -12.21 -11.29 -13.34
C ALA A 319 -13.19 -10.95 -12.19
N ALA A 320 -14.32 -11.67 -12.13
CA ALA A 320 -15.35 -11.50 -11.10
C ALA A 320 -14.87 -11.94 -9.71
N SER A 321 -14.15 -13.04 -9.62
CA SER A 321 -13.63 -13.53 -8.33
C SER A 321 -12.51 -12.65 -7.79
N MET A 322 -11.64 -12.11 -8.66
CA MET A 322 -10.66 -11.10 -8.25
C MET A 322 -11.33 -9.81 -7.76
N GLY A 323 -12.48 -9.45 -8.36
CA GLY A 323 -13.29 -8.32 -7.91
C GLY A 323 -13.91 -8.47 -6.51
N ILE A 324 -13.92 -9.67 -5.93
CA ILE A 324 -14.33 -9.93 -4.53
C ILE A 324 -13.11 -10.19 -3.65
N MET A 325 -12.14 -10.97 -4.13
CA MET A 325 -10.94 -11.34 -3.38
C MET A 325 -10.12 -10.11 -2.96
N LEU A 326 -9.82 -9.21 -3.89
CA LEU A 326 -8.95 -8.07 -3.59
C LEU A 326 -9.58 -7.06 -2.62
N PRO A 327 -10.86 -6.66 -2.76
CA PRO A 327 -11.52 -5.83 -1.75
C PRO A 327 -11.61 -6.49 -0.37
N ALA A 328 -11.98 -7.77 -0.32
CA ALA A 328 -12.04 -8.51 0.93
C ALA A 328 -10.65 -8.62 1.59
N ALA A 329 -9.60 -8.86 0.81
CA ALA A 329 -8.22 -8.84 1.29
C ALA A 329 -7.78 -7.44 1.77
N SER A 330 -8.22 -6.38 1.10
CA SER A 330 -7.86 -5.00 1.46
C SER A 330 -8.46 -4.55 2.79
N SER A 331 -9.52 -5.21 3.29
CA SER A 331 -10.08 -4.90 4.62
C SER A 331 -9.08 -5.17 5.76
N GLY A 332 -8.08 -6.04 5.56
CA GLY A 332 -6.97 -6.23 6.49
C GLY A 332 -6.16 -4.95 6.72
N ALA A 333 -5.93 -4.18 5.66
CA ALA A 333 -5.26 -2.89 5.72
C ALA A 333 -6.08 -1.79 6.43
N ILE A 334 -7.38 -2.02 6.63
CA ILE A 334 -8.25 -1.12 7.39
C ILE A 334 -8.23 -1.51 8.87
N ILE A 335 -8.46 -2.80 9.15
CA ILE A 335 -8.74 -3.31 10.48
C ILE A 335 -7.49 -3.29 11.35
N MET A 336 -6.35 -3.78 10.84
CA MET A 336 -5.17 -3.99 11.68
C MET A 336 -4.49 -2.69 12.14
N PRO A 337 -4.28 -1.65 11.32
CA PRO A 337 -3.75 -0.39 11.80
C PRO A 337 -4.64 0.28 12.87
N TRP A 338 -5.96 0.10 12.77
CA TRP A 338 -6.90 0.59 13.76
C TRP A 338 -6.80 -0.18 15.08
N ILE A 339 -6.72 -1.52 15.03
CA ILE A 339 -6.51 -2.36 16.22
C ILE A 339 -5.21 -1.96 16.92
N ILE A 340 -4.11 -1.80 16.17
CA ILE A 340 -2.83 -1.33 16.74
C ILE A 340 -3.02 -0.01 17.47
N GLY A 341 -3.76 0.94 16.88
CA GLY A 341 -4.05 2.22 17.50
C GLY A 341 -4.76 2.09 18.84
N ILE A 342 -5.84 1.32 18.88
CA ILE A 342 -6.59 1.06 20.11
C ILE A 342 -5.72 0.36 21.15
N VAL A 343 -5.05 -0.72 20.79
CA VAL A 343 -4.19 -1.47 21.71
C VAL A 343 -3.06 -0.58 22.23
N SER A 344 -2.47 0.25 21.37
CA SER A 344 -1.40 1.18 21.76
C SER A 344 -1.87 2.23 22.76
N GLU A 345 -3.12 2.65 22.68
CA GLU A 345 -3.70 3.64 23.59
C GLU A 345 -3.88 3.08 25.01
N TYR A 346 -4.32 1.83 25.14
CA TYR A 346 -4.56 1.20 26.44
C TYR A 346 -3.35 0.48 27.02
N ALA A 347 -2.48 -0.08 26.19
CA ALA A 347 -1.41 -0.97 26.62
C ALA A 347 0.01 -0.50 26.17
N GLY A 348 0.11 0.64 25.50
CA GLY A 348 1.36 1.18 24.97
C GLY A 348 1.70 0.70 23.58
N ILE A 349 2.52 1.50 22.87
CA ILE A 349 2.86 1.29 21.46
C ILE A 349 3.59 -0.05 21.21
N GLU A 350 4.33 -0.55 22.18
CA GLU A 350 5.06 -1.82 22.07
C GLU A 350 4.10 -2.99 21.97
N ILE A 351 3.08 -3.05 22.84
CA ILE A 351 2.05 -4.10 22.81
C ILE A 351 1.16 -3.94 21.58
N GLY A 352 0.83 -2.70 21.21
CA GLY A 352 0.11 -2.40 19.98
C GLY A 352 0.82 -2.97 18.76
N MET A 353 2.10 -2.68 18.60
CA MET A 353 2.90 -3.21 17.49
C MET A 353 3.10 -4.72 17.59
N ALA A 354 3.30 -5.27 18.78
CA ALA A 354 3.41 -6.72 18.96
C ALA A 354 2.16 -7.47 18.47
N SER A 355 0.96 -6.86 18.55
CA SER A 355 -0.28 -7.46 18.05
C SER A 355 -0.25 -7.78 16.53
N ASN A 356 0.63 -7.12 15.75
CA ASN A 356 0.81 -7.41 14.33
C ASN A 356 1.43 -8.80 14.05
N ILE A 357 1.84 -9.54 15.10
CA ILE A 357 2.20 -10.95 14.98
C ILE A 357 0.98 -11.81 14.57
N ILE A 358 -0.24 -11.37 14.90
CA ILE A 358 -1.47 -12.09 14.56
C ILE A 358 -1.63 -12.25 13.04
N PRO A 359 -1.60 -11.18 12.22
CA PRO A 359 -1.65 -11.37 10.78
C PRO A 359 -0.40 -12.08 10.24
N CYS A 360 0.79 -11.95 10.85
CA CYS A 360 1.96 -12.74 10.45
C CYS A 360 1.72 -14.26 10.65
N ALA A 361 1.16 -14.66 11.78
CA ALA A 361 0.75 -16.05 12.04
C ALA A 361 -0.37 -16.48 11.08
N GLY A 362 -1.35 -15.61 10.80
CA GLY A 362 -2.40 -15.84 9.81
C GLY A 362 -1.84 -16.13 8.42
N MET A 363 -0.84 -15.41 7.96
CA MET A 363 -0.18 -15.69 6.68
C MET A 363 0.37 -17.12 6.63
N LEU A 364 1.02 -17.57 7.69
CA LEU A 364 1.56 -18.95 7.76
C LEU A 364 0.44 -19.99 7.77
N LEU A 365 -0.59 -19.79 8.60
CA LEU A 365 -1.71 -20.72 8.75
C LEU A 365 -2.48 -20.88 7.42
N PHE A 366 -2.83 -19.77 6.76
CA PHE A 366 -3.52 -19.81 5.48
C PHE A 366 -2.64 -20.40 4.37
N SER A 367 -1.34 -20.13 4.35
CA SER A 367 -0.39 -20.75 3.41
C SER A 367 -0.35 -22.28 3.57
N ALA A 368 -0.30 -22.76 4.82
CA ALA A 368 -0.32 -24.18 5.13
C ALA A 368 -1.66 -24.83 4.76
N ALA A 369 -2.79 -24.14 5.06
CA ALA A 369 -4.13 -24.61 4.71
C ALA A 369 -4.31 -24.74 3.19
N VAL A 370 -3.88 -23.75 2.42
CA VAL A 370 -3.95 -23.80 0.93
C VAL A 370 -3.12 -24.96 0.38
N LYS A 371 -1.94 -25.22 0.95
CA LYS A 371 -1.10 -26.33 0.51
C LYS A 371 -1.80 -27.67 0.71
N ARG A 372 -2.43 -27.87 1.86
CA ARG A 372 -3.18 -29.12 2.17
C ARG A 372 -4.38 -29.35 1.25
N LEU A 373 -5.02 -28.29 0.75
CA LEU A 373 -6.14 -28.39 -0.19
C LEU A 373 -5.72 -28.78 -1.62
N LYS A 374 -4.41 -28.88 -1.90
CA LYS A 374 -3.86 -29.29 -3.20
C LYS A 374 -3.55 -30.77 -3.26
N GLU A 375 -3.30 -31.37 -2.11
CA GLU A 375 -3.11 -32.81 -1.96
C GLU A 375 -4.49 -33.51 -1.88
#